data_ab5647b3efce17c3c86e93edc0a451d7
#
_entry.id   ab5647b3efce17c3c86e93edc0a451d7
#
_cell.length_a   1.000
_cell.length_b   1.000
_cell.length_c   1.000
_cell.angle_alpha   90.00
_cell.angle_beta   90.00
_cell.angle_gamma   90.00
#
_symmetry.space_group_name_H-M   'P 1'
#
loop_
_entity.id
_entity.type
_entity.pdbx_description
1 polymer ?
#
loop_
_entity_poly.entity_id
_entity_poly.type
_entity_poly.pdbx_seq_one_letter_code
_entity_poly.pdbx_strand_id
1 'polypeptide(L)' 'MSRGKPNKRYTPEFKKLVVETMMEERLSYSETCRRFEVNSRDQIKSWERIYLEEGP' A
#
# COMPACT_ATOMS: atom_id res chain seq x y z
N MET A 1 21.99 5.16 -9.04
CA MET A 1 21.57 4.85 -9.11
C MET A 1 20.97 4.15 -9.08
N SER A 2 20.67 3.92 -9.05
CA SER A 2 20.20 3.26 -9.18
C SER A 2 19.38 2.93 -9.16
N ARG A 3 19.04 2.86 -9.38
CA ARG A 3 18.32 2.47 -9.47
C ARG A 3 17.61 1.75 -9.71
N GLY A 4 17.47 1.92 -9.97
CA GLY A 4 16.48 1.20 -10.62
C GLY A 4 16.18 -0.14 -10.19
N LYS A 5 15.81 -0.34 -9.15
CA LYS A 5 15.45 -1.58 -8.74
C LYS A 5 14.15 -1.98 -9.26
N PRO A 6 14.06 -3.00 -10.04
CA PRO A 6 12.79 -3.44 -10.59
C PRO A 6 11.87 -3.98 -9.53
N ASN A 7 12.40 -4.55 -8.50
CA ASN A 7 11.55 -5.13 -7.46
C ASN A 7 11.50 -4.28 -6.26
N LYS A 8 10.31 -3.79 -5.99
CA LYS A 8 10.14 -3.04 -4.77
C LYS A 8 9.71 -3.97 -3.68
N ARG A 9 10.37 -3.89 -2.57
CA ARG A 9 9.99 -4.71 -1.47
C ARG A 9 9.17 -3.89 -0.51
N TYR A 10 7.97 -4.36 -0.23
CA TYR A 10 7.07 -3.67 0.67
C TYR A 10 7.11 -4.35 2.02
N THR A 11 7.64 -3.66 3.00
CA THR A 11 7.70 -4.22 4.34
C THR A 11 6.31 -4.25 4.95
N PRO A 12 6.09 -5.11 5.95
CA PRO A 12 4.78 -5.14 6.62
C PRO A 12 4.40 -3.79 7.20
N GLU A 13 5.39 -3.07 7.69
CA GLU A 13 5.13 -1.75 8.26
C GLU A 13 4.66 -0.77 7.21
N PHE A 14 5.27 -0.85 6.04
CA PHE A 14 4.87 0.02 4.94
C PHE A 14 3.44 -0.30 4.51
N LYS A 15 3.13 -1.58 4.39
CA LYS A 15 1.78 -1.98 3.98
C LYS A 15 0.74 -1.48 4.97
N LYS A 16 1.06 -1.60 6.24
CA LYS A 16 0.15 -1.14 7.27
C LYS A 16 -0.03 0.36 7.18
N LEU A 17 1.05 1.08 6.99
CA LEU A 17 0.98 2.53 6.87
C LEU A 17 0.08 2.94 5.70
N VAL A 18 0.25 2.27 4.56
CA VAL A 18 -0.54 2.57 3.38
C VAL A 18 -2.03 2.36 3.66
N VAL A 19 -2.37 1.24 4.24
CA VAL A 19 -3.77 0.93 4.51
C VAL A 19 -4.35 1.91 5.54
N GLU A 20 -3.61 2.18 6.58
CA GLU A 20 -4.10 3.09 7.61
C GLU A 20 -4.30 4.48 7.08
N THR A 21 -3.37 4.96 6.28
CA THR A 21 -3.50 6.28 5.69
C THR A 21 -4.68 6.33 4.73
N MET A 22 -4.84 5.27 3.94
CA MET A 22 -5.94 5.19 3.01
C MET A 22 -7.28 5.29 3.73
N MET A 23 -7.41 4.58 4.81
CA MET A 23 -8.65 4.59 5.57
C MET A 23 -8.86 5.91 6.28
N GLU A 24 -7.81 6.43 6.86
CA GLU A 24 -7.90 7.67 7.61
C GLU A 24 -8.28 8.85 6.75
N GLU A 25 -7.67 8.95 5.58
CA GLU A 25 -7.94 10.05 4.67
C GLU A 25 -8.98 9.69 3.62
N ARG A 26 -9.49 8.48 3.69
CA ARG A 26 -10.52 8.01 2.76
C ARG A 26 -10.08 8.15 1.31
N LEU A 27 -8.87 7.70 1.05
CA LEU A 27 -8.34 7.75 -0.28
C LEU A 27 -8.86 6.58 -1.11
N SER A 28 -9.01 6.81 -2.40
CA SER A 28 -9.36 5.71 -3.29
C SER A 28 -8.10 4.89 -3.51
N TYR A 29 -8.27 3.70 -4.10
CA TYR A 29 -7.11 2.88 -4.40
C TYR A 29 -6.17 3.58 -5.37
N SER A 30 -6.73 4.24 -6.37
CA SER A 30 -5.91 4.98 -7.32
C SER A 30 -5.11 6.07 -6.62
N GLU A 31 -5.79 6.81 -5.80
CA GLU A 31 -5.16 7.89 -5.08
C GLU A 31 -4.04 7.37 -4.20
N THR A 32 -4.31 6.27 -3.50
CA THR A 32 -3.33 5.67 -2.61
C THR A 32 -2.12 5.19 -3.39
N CYS A 33 -2.35 4.59 -4.55
CA CYS A 33 -1.26 4.14 -5.39
C CYS A 33 -0.35 5.30 -5.76
N ARG A 34 -0.93 6.42 -6.12
CA ARG A 34 -0.14 7.57 -6.50
C ARG A 34 0.64 8.13 -5.32
N ARG A 35 -0.01 8.17 -4.18
CA ARG A 35 0.61 8.75 -3.00
C ARG A 35 1.83 7.97 -2.54
N PHE A 36 1.72 6.66 -2.57
CA PHE A 36 2.78 5.80 -2.10
C PHE A 36 3.57 5.13 -3.21
N GLU A 37 3.29 5.51 -4.45
CA GLU A 37 4.01 4.96 -5.59
C GLU A 37 3.91 3.45 -5.67
N VAL A 38 2.73 2.94 -5.44
CA VAL A 38 2.46 1.53 -5.57
C VAL A 38 1.97 1.27 -6.99
N ASN A 39 2.52 0.27 -7.63
CA ASN A 39 2.21 0.01 -9.02
C ASN A 39 0.83 -0.55 -9.30
N SER A 40 0.27 -1.22 -8.35
CA SER A 40 -0.98 -1.92 -8.60
C SER A 40 -2.01 -1.67 -7.52
N ARG A 41 -3.22 -1.35 -7.95
CA ARG A 41 -4.29 -1.16 -6.99
C ARG A 41 -4.67 -2.48 -6.33
N ASP A 42 -4.48 -3.58 -7.06
CA ASP A 42 -4.79 -4.88 -6.50
C ASP A 42 -3.95 -5.18 -5.27
N GLN A 43 -2.72 -4.71 -5.26
CA GLN A 43 -1.88 -4.92 -4.11
C GLN A 43 -2.45 -4.22 -2.89
N ILE A 44 -2.94 -3.01 -3.08
CA ILE A 44 -3.50 -2.27 -1.97
C ILE A 44 -4.76 -2.95 -1.47
N LYS A 45 -5.57 -3.47 -2.38
CA LYS A 45 -6.76 -4.20 -1.97
C LYS A 45 -6.39 -5.42 -1.14
N SER A 46 -5.36 -6.13 -1.55
CA SER A 46 -4.90 -7.29 -0.81
C SER A 46 -4.41 -6.90 0.58
N TRP A 47 -3.64 -5.83 0.64
CA TRP A 47 -3.12 -5.36 1.93
C TRP A 47 -4.24 -4.95 2.86
N GLU A 48 -5.24 -4.29 2.33
CA GLU A 48 -6.38 -3.87 3.12
C GLU A 48 -7.10 -5.08 3.67
N ARG A 49 -7.30 -6.07 2.83
CA ARG A 49 -8.00 -7.27 3.25
C ARG A 49 -7.25 -7.97 4.39
N ILE A 50 -5.96 -8.12 4.22
CA ILE A 50 -5.14 -8.77 5.24
C ILE A 50 -5.18 -7.96 6.54
N TYR A 51 -5.10 -6.65 6.41
CA TYR A 51 -5.13 -5.77 7.57
C TYR A 51 -6.44 -5.96 8.35
N LEU A 52 -7.54 -6.01 7.63
CA LEU A 52 -8.84 -6.15 8.28
C LEU A 52 -9.05 -7.53 8.88
N GLU A 53 -8.50 -8.54 8.25
CA GLU A 53 -8.66 -9.89 8.74
C GLU A 53 -7.76 -10.20 9.92
N GLU A 54 -6.53 -9.77 9.84
CA GLU A 54 -5.58 -10.06 10.90
C GLU A 54 -5.53 -9.00 11.98
N GLY A 55 -6.05 -7.86 11.66
CA GLY A 55 -6.04 -6.77 12.60
C GLY A 55 -4.76 -5.96 12.50
N PRO A 56 -4.73 -4.86 13.16
CA PRO A 56 -3.58 -3.97 13.11
C PRO A 56 -2.39 -4.53 13.84
#